data_85c136199159bafbe847f4a69ee2a68a
#
_entry.id   85c136199159bafbe847f4a69ee2a68a
#
_cell.length_a   1.000
_cell.length_b   1.000
_cell.length_c   1.000
_cell.angle_alpha   90.00
_cell.angle_beta   90.00
_cell.angle_gamma   90.00
#
_symmetry.space_group_name_H-M   'P 1'
#
loop_
_entity.id
_entity.type
_entity.pdbx_description
1 polymer ?
#
loop_
_entity_poly.entity_id
_entity_poly.type
_entity_poly.pdbx_seq_one_letter_code
_entity_poly.pdbx_strand_id
1 'polypeptide(L)'
;MIGRDDLKAAVGAGIVTEAQAASLAGLADSRRGARSDLAIGDEPFELFKGFNEIFIVVGLLILSFGWASFVGIAYASQISNPQQFALLYGGAGAAALWLLSEYFVRRRRMVAPAIALSILFAINAALAMTAYFAQPFMVAQADYSSLPWPFAAGTFTLLIYWFRFRVPFAMAMIAVGCFIVAILMAATSQGTPQSPSDLFLLSAGGPFAWITLLLGLAVFAVAMMFDMSDPHRVTRRAANGFWLHVVAAPALVNTIALTLLDRDANWALFGVMMVFAVVAIIIDRRSFLIAAIGYILALASTVFDGDSAAMTVLLLGVILLLLGAFWEKIRARLLRLLPRFVPLHRLPPSNI
;
A
#
# COMPACT_ATOMS: atom_id res chain seq x y z
N MET A 1 -21.30 -26.45 8.43
CA MET A 1 -21.67 -25.14 7.82
C MET A 1 -23.20 -25.09 7.78
N ILE A 2 -23.83 -24.03 8.23
CA ILE A 2 -25.29 -23.84 8.12
C ILE A 2 -25.61 -23.50 6.66
N GLY A 3 -26.38 -24.35 5.99
CA GLY A 3 -26.80 -24.18 4.59
C GLY A 3 -28.16 -23.46 4.47
N ARG A 4 -28.59 -23.13 3.24
CA ARG A 4 -29.91 -22.52 2.99
C ARG A 4 -31.05 -23.44 3.43
N ASP A 5 -30.87 -24.73 3.38
CA ASP A 5 -31.90 -25.70 3.81
C ASP A 5 -32.00 -25.78 5.33
N ASP A 6 -30.90 -25.60 6.06
CA ASP A 6 -30.90 -25.47 7.51
C ASP A 6 -31.63 -24.19 7.96
N LEU A 7 -31.47 -23.08 7.22
CA LEU A 7 -32.20 -21.84 7.49
C LEU A 7 -33.69 -21.98 7.24
N LYS A 8 -34.10 -22.67 6.17
CA LYS A 8 -35.52 -22.99 5.92
C LYS A 8 -36.12 -23.88 7.02
N ALA A 9 -35.37 -24.88 7.46
CA ALA A 9 -35.78 -25.73 8.55
C ALA A 9 -35.91 -24.95 9.88
N ALA A 10 -35.00 -24.02 10.15
CA ALA A 10 -35.03 -23.16 11.32
C ALA A 10 -36.23 -22.17 11.31
N VAL A 11 -36.61 -21.66 10.12
CA VAL A 11 -37.86 -20.88 9.95
C VAL A 11 -39.09 -21.75 10.20
N GLY A 12 -39.13 -22.94 9.59
CA GLY A 12 -40.23 -23.89 9.80
C GLY A 12 -40.38 -24.37 11.24
N ALA A 13 -39.30 -24.43 12.02
CA ALA A 13 -39.27 -24.73 13.43
C ALA A 13 -39.55 -23.53 14.36
N GLY A 14 -39.70 -22.33 13.81
CA GLY A 14 -39.92 -21.08 14.56
C GLY A 14 -38.71 -20.59 15.37
N ILE A 15 -37.51 -21.10 15.06
CA ILE A 15 -36.25 -20.70 15.72
C ILE A 15 -35.81 -19.30 15.28
N VAL A 16 -36.02 -18.98 13.99
CA VAL A 16 -35.74 -17.67 13.38
C VAL A 16 -36.92 -17.24 12.52
N THR A 17 -37.13 -15.95 12.39
CA THR A 17 -38.13 -15.40 11.47
C THR A 17 -37.60 -15.41 10.03
N GLU A 18 -38.50 -15.32 9.02
CA GLU A 18 -38.10 -15.24 7.60
C GLU A 18 -37.15 -14.06 7.35
N ALA A 19 -37.42 -12.91 7.97
CA ALA A 19 -36.55 -11.73 7.86
C ALA A 19 -35.15 -11.95 8.45
N GLN A 20 -35.08 -12.65 9.58
CA GLN A 20 -33.79 -13.02 10.20
C GLN A 20 -33.05 -14.05 9.35
N ALA A 21 -33.74 -15.07 8.80
CA ALA A 21 -33.15 -16.06 7.90
C ALA A 21 -32.64 -15.41 6.62
N ALA A 22 -33.41 -14.48 6.02
CA ALA A 22 -32.98 -13.71 4.85
C ALA A 22 -31.75 -12.84 5.14
N SER A 23 -31.71 -12.19 6.32
CA SER A 23 -30.57 -11.38 6.76
C SER A 23 -29.32 -12.24 6.98
N LEU A 24 -29.46 -13.42 7.57
CA LEU A 24 -28.40 -14.40 7.77
C LEU A 24 -27.90 -14.95 6.44
N ALA A 25 -28.80 -15.28 5.51
CA ALA A 25 -28.45 -15.70 4.16
C ALA A 25 -27.70 -14.59 3.40
N GLY A 26 -28.20 -13.36 3.43
CA GLY A 26 -27.54 -12.20 2.82
C GLY A 26 -26.16 -11.93 3.42
N LEU A 27 -26.01 -12.06 4.75
CA LEU A 27 -24.70 -11.96 5.42
C LEU A 27 -23.76 -13.09 5.01
N ALA A 28 -24.26 -14.33 4.92
CA ALA A 28 -23.49 -15.47 4.49
C ALA A 28 -23.10 -15.38 3.02
N ASP A 29 -23.99 -14.88 2.14
CA ASP A 29 -23.73 -14.67 0.73
C ASP A 29 -22.78 -13.49 0.50
N SER A 30 -22.89 -12.40 1.26
CA SER A 30 -21.94 -11.29 1.23
C SER A 30 -20.53 -11.70 1.69
N ARG A 31 -20.45 -12.64 2.62
CA ARG A 31 -19.19 -13.25 3.07
C ARG A 31 -18.64 -14.29 2.08
N ARG A 32 -19.51 -15.01 1.38
CA ARG A 32 -19.15 -16.00 0.36
C ARG A 32 -18.88 -15.35 -0.99
N GLY A 33 -19.68 -14.37 -1.42
CA GLY A 33 -19.48 -13.63 -2.67
C GLY A 33 -18.13 -12.91 -2.72
N ALA A 34 -17.60 -12.51 -1.56
CA ALA A 34 -16.26 -11.97 -1.44
C ALA A 34 -15.15 -13.05 -1.48
N ARG A 35 -15.49 -14.35 -1.32
CA ARG A 35 -14.52 -15.44 -1.12
C ARG A 35 -14.91 -16.78 -1.75
N SER A 36 -15.93 -16.82 -2.62
CA SER A 36 -16.41 -18.08 -3.16
C SER A 36 -15.35 -18.88 -3.92
N ASP A 37 -14.36 -18.19 -4.48
CA ASP A 37 -13.29 -18.76 -5.31
C ASP A 37 -11.90 -18.63 -4.67
N LEU A 38 -11.79 -18.09 -3.44
CA LEU A 38 -10.52 -17.93 -2.74
C LEU A 38 -10.28 -19.07 -1.75
N ALA A 39 -9.06 -19.62 -1.75
CA ALA A 39 -8.61 -20.55 -0.73
C ALA A 39 -8.54 -19.88 0.65
N ILE A 40 -8.69 -20.67 1.74
CA ILE A 40 -8.55 -20.18 3.11
C ILE A 40 -7.13 -19.60 3.28
N GLY A 41 -7.02 -18.31 3.56
CA GLY A 41 -5.73 -17.62 3.69
C GLY A 41 -5.26 -16.89 2.44
N ASP A 42 -5.99 -16.97 1.32
CA ASP A 42 -5.67 -16.20 0.11
C ASP A 42 -5.87 -14.69 0.33
N GLU A 43 -5.18 -13.86 -0.47
CA GLU A 43 -5.26 -12.40 -0.34
C GLU A 43 -6.58 -11.87 -0.92
N PRO A 44 -7.52 -11.41 -0.09
CA PRO A 44 -8.70 -10.73 -0.61
C PRO A 44 -8.31 -9.31 -1.03
N PHE A 45 -8.08 -9.11 -2.32
CA PHE A 45 -7.89 -7.77 -2.88
C PHE A 45 -9.23 -7.19 -3.32
N GLU A 46 -10.01 -6.71 -2.36
CA GLU A 46 -11.26 -6.00 -2.63
C GLU A 46 -11.01 -4.50 -2.65
N LEU A 47 -10.93 -3.92 -3.85
CA LEU A 47 -10.96 -2.46 -4.00
C LEU A 47 -12.39 -1.91 -3.95
N PHE A 48 -13.38 -2.68 -4.39
CA PHE A 48 -14.78 -2.28 -4.47
C PHE A 48 -15.70 -3.39 -3.98
N LYS A 49 -16.64 -3.06 -3.09
CA LYS A 49 -17.69 -3.98 -2.65
C LYS A 49 -18.96 -3.93 -3.50
N GLY A 50 -19.02 -3.00 -4.46
CA GLY A 50 -20.15 -2.83 -5.36
C GLY A 50 -19.98 -1.62 -6.23
N PHE A 51 -20.77 -1.57 -7.33
CA PHE A 51 -20.71 -0.51 -8.33
C PHE A 51 -21.00 0.89 -7.74
N ASN A 52 -21.79 0.94 -6.68
CA ASN A 52 -22.13 2.18 -5.99
C ASN A 52 -20.91 2.88 -5.36
N GLU A 53 -19.90 2.12 -4.92
CA GLU A 53 -18.67 2.72 -4.36
C GLU A 53 -17.89 3.51 -5.42
N ILE A 54 -17.92 3.09 -6.68
CA ILE A 54 -17.26 3.78 -7.80
C ILE A 54 -17.86 5.17 -7.99
N PHE A 55 -19.20 5.27 -8.00
CA PHE A 55 -19.88 6.57 -8.12
C PHE A 55 -19.55 7.50 -6.97
N ILE A 56 -19.47 6.98 -5.75
CA ILE A 56 -19.12 7.78 -4.58
C ILE A 56 -17.67 8.29 -4.69
N VAL A 57 -16.72 7.45 -5.13
CA VAL A 57 -15.33 7.87 -5.35
C VAL A 57 -15.26 8.96 -6.41
N VAL A 58 -15.90 8.74 -7.56
CA VAL A 58 -15.95 9.75 -8.64
C VAL A 58 -16.60 11.03 -8.15
N GLY A 59 -17.71 10.93 -7.40
CA GLY A 59 -18.39 12.08 -6.80
C GLY A 59 -17.49 12.86 -5.83
N LEU A 60 -16.72 12.16 -4.97
CA LEU A 60 -15.75 12.78 -4.04
C LEU A 60 -14.63 13.50 -4.79
N LEU A 61 -14.11 12.91 -5.87
CA LEU A 61 -13.06 13.52 -6.68
C LEU A 61 -13.58 14.77 -7.41
N ILE A 62 -14.76 14.69 -8.04
CA ILE A 62 -15.40 15.81 -8.72
C ILE A 62 -15.69 16.94 -7.72
N LEU A 63 -16.25 16.59 -6.55
CA LEU A 63 -16.54 17.56 -5.49
C LEU A 63 -15.27 18.27 -5.02
N SER A 64 -14.21 17.52 -4.76
CA SER A 64 -12.94 18.07 -4.29
C SER A 64 -12.29 18.97 -5.34
N PHE A 65 -12.27 18.55 -6.60
CA PHE A 65 -11.75 19.35 -7.70
C PHE A 65 -12.61 20.60 -7.96
N GLY A 66 -13.94 20.43 -7.99
CA GLY A 66 -14.87 21.54 -8.17
C GLY A 66 -14.77 22.57 -7.04
N TRP A 67 -14.65 22.12 -5.80
CA TRP A 67 -14.43 22.99 -4.65
C TRP A 67 -13.10 23.75 -4.76
N ALA A 68 -12.01 23.08 -5.09
CA ALA A 68 -10.70 23.72 -5.27
C ALA A 68 -10.74 24.76 -6.39
N SER A 69 -11.37 24.45 -7.52
CA SER A 69 -11.52 25.37 -8.65
C SER A 69 -12.41 26.57 -8.29
N PHE A 70 -13.55 26.33 -7.66
CA PHE A 70 -14.47 27.39 -7.24
C PHE A 70 -13.78 28.37 -6.27
N VAL A 71 -13.13 27.85 -5.24
CA VAL A 71 -12.43 28.68 -4.24
C VAL A 71 -11.27 29.42 -4.90
N GLY A 72 -10.49 28.76 -5.77
CA GLY A 72 -9.40 29.40 -6.51
C GLY A 72 -9.90 30.56 -7.37
N ILE A 73 -10.98 30.39 -8.14
CA ILE A 73 -11.54 31.43 -8.99
C ILE A 73 -12.16 32.55 -8.16
N ALA A 74 -12.99 32.21 -7.16
CA ALA A 74 -13.75 33.20 -6.37
C ALA A 74 -12.85 34.10 -5.51
N TYR A 75 -11.72 33.57 -5.03
CA TYR A 75 -10.89 34.27 -4.07
C TYR A 75 -9.48 34.64 -4.56
N ALA A 76 -9.10 34.23 -5.80
CA ALA A 76 -7.77 34.49 -6.34
C ALA A 76 -7.32 35.96 -6.26
N SER A 77 -8.26 36.90 -6.52
CA SER A 77 -8.00 38.34 -6.46
C SER A 77 -8.05 38.93 -5.04
N GLN A 78 -8.56 38.19 -4.06
CA GLN A 78 -8.76 38.64 -2.67
C GLN A 78 -7.72 38.05 -1.71
N ILE A 79 -6.84 37.18 -2.18
CA ILE A 79 -5.82 36.52 -1.35
C ILE A 79 -4.70 37.52 -1.08
N SER A 80 -4.79 38.25 0.05
CA SER A 80 -3.73 39.12 0.53
C SER A 80 -2.60 38.34 1.21
N ASN A 81 -2.90 37.16 1.80
CA ASN A 81 -1.95 36.31 2.47
C ASN A 81 -2.14 34.85 1.99
N PRO A 82 -1.36 34.38 0.99
CA PRO A 82 -1.47 33.03 0.45
C PRO A 82 -1.23 31.91 1.48
N GLN A 83 -0.34 32.15 2.44
CA GLN A 83 -0.02 31.18 3.50
C GLN A 83 -1.22 30.99 4.46
N GLN A 84 -1.83 32.07 4.91
CA GLN A 84 -3.02 32.00 5.76
C GLN A 84 -4.19 31.35 5.01
N PHE A 85 -4.36 31.69 3.74
CA PHE A 85 -5.37 31.08 2.90
C PHE A 85 -5.16 29.57 2.77
N ALA A 86 -3.95 29.10 2.46
CA ALA A 86 -3.61 27.69 2.33
C ALA A 86 -3.83 26.93 3.66
N LEU A 87 -3.49 27.55 4.80
CA LEU A 87 -3.75 26.98 6.12
C LEU A 87 -5.25 26.78 6.39
N LEU A 88 -6.04 27.82 6.17
CA LEU A 88 -7.50 27.76 6.39
C LEU A 88 -8.18 26.82 5.42
N TYR A 89 -7.81 26.87 4.13
CA TYR A 89 -8.37 25.97 3.10
C TYR A 89 -8.04 24.50 3.39
N GLY A 90 -6.75 24.21 3.63
CA GLY A 90 -6.32 22.84 3.93
C GLY A 90 -6.89 22.31 5.24
N GLY A 91 -6.92 23.15 6.29
CA GLY A 91 -7.51 22.79 7.58
C GLY A 91 -9.01 22.53 7.51
N ALA A 92 -9.77 23.42 6.86
CA ALA A 92 -11.21 23.25 6.66
C ALA A 92 -11.50 22.03 5.75
N GLY A 93 -10.72 21.83 4.69
CA GLY A 93 -10.81 20.67 3.81
C GLY A 93 -10.55 19.36 4.57
N ALA A 94 -9.49 19.30 5.37
CA ALA A 94 -9.19 18.14 6.21
C ALA A 94 -10.32 17.86 7.21
N ALA A 95 -10.88 18.88 7.85
CA ALA A 95 -12.01 18.73 8.77
C ALA A 95 -13.27 18.20 8.06
N ALA A 96 -13.61 18.73 6.90
CA ALA A 96 -14.74 18.26 6.10
C ALA A 96 -14.56 16.79 5.67
N LEU A 97 -13.36 16.41 5.20
CA LEU A 97 -13.03 15.04 4.81
C LEU A 97 -13.01 14.08 6.01
N TRP A 98 -12.64 14.56 7.20
CA TRP A 98 -12.79 13.79 8.44
C TRP A 98 -14.26 13.47 8.73
N LEU A 99 -15.16 14.46 8.62
CA LEU A 99 -16.59 14.25 8.82
C LEU A 99 -17.19 13.29 7.77
N LEU A 100 -16.80 13.42 6.52
CA LEU A 100 -17.18 12.48 5.46
C LEU A 100 -16.68 11.06 5.76
N SER A 101 -15.47 10.94 6.33
CA SER A 101 -14.91 9.65 6.74
C SER A 101 -15.69 9.01 7.90
N GLU A 102 -16.23 9.80 8.85
CA GLU A 102 -17.13 9.27 9.88
C GLU A 102 -18.36 8.59 9.27
N TYR A 103 -18.90 9.16 8.18
CA TYR A 103 -20.06 8.60 7.50
C TYR A 103 -19.70 7.42 6.59
N PHE A 104 -18.81 7.60 5.62
CA PHE A 104 -18.53 6.60 4.60
C PHE A 104 -17.68 5.44 5.12
N VAL A 105 -16.67 5.73 5.96
CA VAL A 105 -15.75 4.70 6.46
C VAL A 105 -16.30 3.99 7.69
N ARG A 106 -16.79 4.73 8.69
CA ARG A 106 -17.24 4.11 9.94
C ARG A 106 -18.67 3.60 9.87
N ARG A 107 -19.60 4.42 9.38
CA ARG A 107 -21.02 4.06 9.36
C ARG A 107 -21.36 3.15 8.19
N ARG A 108 -20.91 3.47 6.98
CA ARG A 108 -21.18 2.70 5.76
C ARG A 108 -20.18 1.57 5.48
N ARG A 109 -18.99 1.60 6.08
CA ARG A 109 -17.92 0.60 5.95
C ARG A 109 -17.51 0.33 4.50
N MET A 110 -17.46 1.36 3.66
CA MET A 110 -17.08 1.30 2.26
C MET A 110 -15.55 1.28 2.12
N VAL A 111 -15.03 0.53 1.13
CA VAL A 111 -13.58 0.35 0.96
C VAL A 111 -13.01 1.41 0.02
N ALA A 112 -13.53 1.54 -1.19
CA ALA A 112 -13.00 2.50 -2.17
C ALA A 112 -13.15 3.95 -1.73
N PRO A 113 -14.31 4.41 -1.20
CA PRO A 113 -14.41 5.73 -0.62
C PRO A 113 -13.46 5.96 0.56
N ALA A 114 -13.13 4.92 1.37
CA ALA A 114 -12.16 5.05 2.45
C ALA A 114 -10.75 5.35 1.92
N ILE A 115 -10.33 4.71 0.83
CA ILE A 115 -9.05 4.98 0.17
C ILE A 115 -9.04 6.42 -0.38
N ALA A 116 -10.07 6.81 -1.16
CA ALA A 116 -10.16 8.15 -1.72
C ALA A 116 -10.15 9.25 -0.65
N LEU A 117 -10.96 9.09 0.42
CA LEU A 117 -11.02 10.03 1.52
C LEU A 117 -9.69 10.14 2.27
N SER A 118 -8.97 9.01 2.46
CA SER A 118 -7.66 9.05 3.11
C SER A 118 -6.61 9.80 2.28
N ILE A 119 -6.64 9.67 0.94
CA ILE A 119 -5.77 10.43 0.04
C ILE A 119 -6.10 11.92 0.08
N LEU A 120 -7.39 12.27 -0.09
CA LEU A 120 -7.83 13.65 -0.06
C LEU A 120 -7.54 14.32 1.29
N PHE A 121 -7.75 13.60 2.39
CA PHE A 121 -7.38 14.06 3.73
C PHE A 121 -5.88 14.31 3.84
N ALA A 122 -5.05 13.39 3.35
CA ALA A 122 -3.60 13.54 3.36
C ALA A 122 -3.14 14.79 2.60
N ILE A 123 -3.71 15.05 1.41
CA ILE A 123 -3.39 16.22 0.60
C ILE A 123 -3.76 17.51 1.34
N ASN A 124 -4.97 17.60 1.91
CA ASN A 124 -5.42 18.78 2.64
C ASN A 124 -4.63 19.01 3.95
N ALA A 125 -4.35 17.93 4.68
CA ALA A 125 -3.51 18.00 5.88
C ALA A 125 -2.08 18.43 5.55
N ALA A 126 -1.48 17.87 4.49
CA ALA A 126 -0.15 18.27 4.04
C ALA A 126 -0.11 19.75 3.61
N LEU A 127 -1.13 20.23 2.90
CA LEU A 127 -1.25 21.64 2.54
C LEU A 127 -1.29 22.56 3.78
N ALA A 128 -2.14 22.22 4.76
CA ALA A 128 -2.26 22.99 6.00
C ALA A 128 -0.94 22.96 6.80
N MET A 129 -0.29 21.80 6.93
CA MET A 129 0.96 21.65 7.65
C MET A 129 2.11 22.39 6.95
N THR A 130 2.17 22.35 5.61
CA THR A 130 3.15 23.11 4.82
C THR A 130 2.93 24.61 5.01
N ALA A 131 1.70 25.09 4.95
CA ALA A 131 1.39 26.50 5.20
C ALA A 131 1.76 26.96 6.61
N TYR A 132 1.71 26.07 7.60
CA TYR A 132 2.04 26.41 8.98
C TYR A 132 3.55 26.34 9.28
N PHE A 133 4.24 25.30 8.83
CA PHE A 133 5.63 25.01 9.21
C PHE A 133 6.68 25.45 8.18
N ALA A 134 6.30 25.54 6.88
CA ALA A 134 7.27 25.91 5.85
C ALA A 134 7.63 27.41 5.94
N GLN A 135 8.90 27.71 5.67
CA GLN A 135 9.35 29.11 5.62
C GLN A 135 8.74 29.83 4.42
N PRO A 136 8.29 31.10 4.61
CA PRO A 136 7.88 31.94 3.50
C PRO A 136 9.03 32.11 2.50
N PHE A 137 8.68 32.16 1.20
CA PHE A 137 9.65 32.37 0.11
C PHE A 137 10.73 31.29 -0.07
N MET A 138 10.56 30.07 0.52
CA MET A 138 11.52 28.96 0.39
C MET A 138 11.89 28.66 -1.07
N VAL A 139 10.93 28.77 -2.03
CA VAL A 139 11.18 28.57 -3.46
C VAL A 139 12.06 29.67 -4.04
N ALA A 140 11.81 30.95 -3.68
CA ALA A 140 12.58 32.08 -4.17
C ALA A 140 14.00 32.11 -3.59
N GLN A 141 14.17 31.58 -2.38
CA GLN A 141 15.47 31.51 -1.70
C GLN A 141 16.20 30.19 -1.97
N ALA A 142 15.56 29.24 -2.67
CA ALA A 142 16.03 27.87 -2.87
C ALA A 142 16.40 27.15 -1.55
N ASP A 143 15.76 27.53 -0.44
CA ASP A 143 15.97 26.96 0.88
C ASP A 143 14.78 26.06 1.28
N TYR A 144 14.98 24.75 1.20
CA TYR A 144 13.99 23.73 1.51
C TYR A 144 14.20 23.07 2.89
N SER A 145 15.07 23.64 3.73
CA SER A 145 15.43 23.10 5.05
C SER A 145 14.24 22.98 6.02
N SER A 146 13.20 23.77 5.80
CA SER A 146 11.97 23.74 6.62
C SER A 146 11.00 22.61 6.26
N LEU A 147 11.13 21.96 5.08
CA LEU A 147 10.19 20.95 4.58
C LEU A 147 10.07 19.66 5.43
N PRO A 148 11.09 19.14 6.12
CA PRO A 148 10.93 17.95 6.95
C PRO A 148 9.80 18.07 7.98
N TRP A 149 9.61 19.24 8.58
CA TRP A 149 8.62 19.46 9.63
C TRP A 149 7.15 19.35 9.17
N PRO A 150 6.72 20.03 8.07
CA PRO A 150 5.37 19.86 7.56
C PRO A 150 5.07 18.43 7.12
N PHE A 151 6.04 17.71 6.50
CA PHE A 151 5.86 16.31 6.13
C PHE A 151 5.79 15.40 7.36
N ALA A 152 6.57 15.65 8.40
CA ALA A 152 6.47 14.94 9.67
C ALA A 152 5.10 15.16 10.33
N ALA A 153 4.65 16.41 10.42
CA ALA A 153 3.34 16.74 10.96
C ALA A 153 2.19 16.15 10.13
N GLY A 154 2.28 16.20 8.79
CA GLY A 154 1.31 15.58 7.89
C GLY A 154 1.25 14.06 8.07
N THR A 155 2.39 13.40 8.18
CA THR A 155 2.47 11.95 8.47
C THR A 155 1.86 11.63 9.83
N PHE A 156 2.10 12.46 10.83
CA PHE A 156 1.50 12.30 12.16
C PHE A 156 -0.03 12.48 12.14
N THR A 157 -0.55 13.47 11.38
CA THR A 157 -2.02 13.60 11.23
C THR A 157 -2.64 12.40 10.53
N LEU A 158 -1.94 11.80 9.56
CA LEU A 158 -2.34 10.53 8.94
C LEU A 158 -2.34 9.38 9.93
N LEU A 159 -1.39 9.33 10.86
CA LEU A 159 -1.36 8.33 11.92
C LEU A 159 -2.58 8.46 12.83
N ILE A 160 -2.97 9.69 13.22
CA ILE A 160 -4.21 9.96 13.98
C ILE A 160 -5.44 9.51 13.17
N TYR A 161 -5.49 9.82 11.87
CA TYR A 161 -6.54 9.37 10.97
C TYR A 161 -6.64 7.83 10.93
N TRP A 162 -5.51 7.14 10.79
CA TRP A 162 -5.49 5.69 10.80
C TRP A 162 -5.96 5.11 12.14
N PHE A 163 -5.54 5.68 13.28
CA PHE A 163 -6.04 5.22 14.58
C PHE A 163 -7.56 5.35 14.71
N ARG A 164 -8.14 6.38 14.12
CA ARG A 164 -9.59 6.63 14.19
C ARG A 164 -10.39 5.77 13.22
N PHE A 165 -9.96 5.67 11.97
CA PHE A 165 -10.72 5.05 10.89
C PHE A 165 -10.27 3.64 10.53
N ARG A 166 -9.05 3.26 10.91
CA ARG A 166 -8.45 1.95 10.62
C ARG A 166 -8.48 1.60 9.13
N VAL A 167 -8.23 2.58 8.26
CA VAL A 167 -8.11 2.39 6.82
C VAL A 167 -6.76 1.76 6.50
N PRO A 168 -6.71 0.53 5.95
CA PRO A 168 -5.44 -0.15 5.72
C PRO A 168 -4.50 0.60 4.77
N PHE A 169 -5.04 1.23 3.72
CA PHE A 169 -4.27 2.03 2.76
C PHE A 169 -3.51 3.21 3.42
N ALA A 170 -4.06 3.79 4.48
CA ALA A 170 -3.39 4.86 5.22
C ALA A 170 -2.03 4.42 5.78
N MET A 171 -1.82 3.12 6.07
CA MET A 171 -0.51 2.60 6.50
C MET A 171 0.54 2.72 5.41
N ALA A 172 0.19 2.50 4.13
CA ALA A 172 1.11 2.74 3.02
C ALA A 172 1.51 4.22 2.94
N MET A 173 0.54 5.13 3.06
CA MET A 173 0.80 6.57 3.02
C MET A 173 1.66 7.04 4.21
N ILE A 174 1.44 6.48 5.41
CA ILE A 174 2.27 6.74 6.59
C ILE A 174 3.71 6.25 6.34
N ALA A 175 3.87 5.03 5.80
CA ALA A 175 5.19 4.51 5.48
C ALA A 175 5.91 5.40 4.46
N VAL A 176 5.24 5.78 3.36
CA VAL A 176 5.79 6.72 2.36
C VAL A 176 6.12 8.07 2.99
N GLY A 177 5.27 8.59 3.88
CA GLY A 177 5.53 9.80 4.65
C GLY A 177 6.81 9.70 5.49
N CYS A 178 7.05 8.57 6.15
CA CYS A 178 8.29 8.32 6.90
C CYS A 178 9.53 8.32 5.97
N PHE A 179 9.44 7.73 4.78
CA PHE A 179 10.51 7.81 3.78
C PHE A 179 10.79 9.24 3.35
N ILE A 180 9.75 10.01 3.02
CA ILE A 180 9.90 11.41 2.61
C ILE A 180 10.57 12.22 3.72
N VAL A 181 10.10 12.09 4.97
CA VAL A 181 10.67 12.82 6.11
C VAL A 181 12.15 12.49 6.30
N ALA A 182 12.51 11.20 6.28
CA ALA A 182 13.90 10.79 6.48
C ALA A 182 14.82 11.26 5.34
N ILE A 183 14.36 11.20 4.08
CA ILE A 183 15.09 11.70 2.92
C ILE A 183 15.26 13.22 3.00
N LEU A 184 14.20 13.96 3.34
CA LEU A 184 14.27 15.41 3.51
C LEU A 184 15.21 15.82 4.66
N MET A 185 15.19 15.11 5.78
CA MET A 185 16.12 15.36 6.87
C MET A 185 17.58 15.08 6.47
N ALA A 186 17.84 14.05 5.70
CA ALA A 186 19.17 13.81 5.17
C ALA A 186 19.58 14.89 4.16
N ALA A 187 18.65 15.34 3.32
CA ALA A 187 18.91 16.38 2.33
C ALA A 187 19.29 17.73 2.95
N THR A 188 18.77 18.06 4.15
CA THR A 188 19.16 19.29 4.86
C THR A 188 20.63 19.33 5.28
N SER A 189 21.24 18.17 5.52
CA SER A 189 22.64 18.05 5.97
C SER A 189 23.63 17.65 4.89
N GLN A 190 23.19 16.89 3.90
CA GLN A 190 24.04 16.27 2.87
C GLN A 190 23.81 16.85 1.46
N GLY A 191 22.87 17.77 1.31
CA GLY A 191 22.40 18.26 0.00
C GLY A 191 21.34 17.32 -0.61
N THR A 192 20.67 17.80 -1.66
CA THR A 192 19.63 17.05 -2.35
C THR A 192 20.20 15.92 -3.23
N PRO A 193 19.46 14.81 -3.41
CA PRO A 193 19.85 13.79 -4.38
C PRO A 193 19.99 14.42 -5.78
N GLN A 194 21.05 14.07 -6.52
CA GLN A 194 21.29 14.60 -7.85
C GLN A 194 20.37 13.95 -8.90
N SER A 195 19.99 12.69 -8.64
CA SER A 195 19.10 11.92 -9.51
C SER A 195 18.15 11.06 -8.68
N PRO A 196 16.99 10.64 -9.23
CA PRO A 196 16.08 9.71 -8.57
C PRO A 196 16.74 8.36 -8.24
N SER A 197 17.76 7.94 -9.01
CA SER A 197 18.50 6.71 -8.76
C SER A 197 19.30 6.74 -7.46
N ASP A 198 19.74 7.92 -7.00
CA ASP A 198 20.52 8.07 -5.77
C ASP A 198 19.73 7.65 -4.52
N LEU A 199 18.40 7.66 -4.61
CA LEU A 199 17.53 7.16 -3.54
C LEU A 199 17.63 5.64 -3.36
N PHE A 200 18.16 4.92 -4.34
CA PHE A 200 18.23 3.46 -4.36
C PHE A 200 19.64 2.92 -4.59
N LEU A 201 20.58 3.74 -5.05
CA LEU A 201 21.90 3.31 -5.46
C LEU A 201 22.90 3.43 -4.31
N LEU A 202 23.25 2.30 -3.66
CA LEU A 202 24.20 2.28 -2.55
C LEU A 202 25.63 2.70 -2.96
N SER A 203 25.97 2.54 -4.23
CA SER A 203 27.27 2.95 -4.81
C SER A 203 27.39 4.47 -5.05
N ALA A 204 26.28 5.22 -5.00
CA ALA A 204 26.29 6.68 -5.13
C ALA A 204 26.97 7.39 -3.93
N GLY A 205 27.32 6.66 -2.87
CA GLY A 205 28.10 7.17 -1.73
C GLY A 205 27.37 8.08 -0.75
N GLY A 206 26.07 8.40 -1.03
CA GLY A 206 25.22 9.22 -0.17
C GLY A 206 24.43 8.39 0.87
N PRO A 207 23.76 9.04 1.83
CA PRO A 207 22.96 8.38 2.85
C PRO A 207 21.59 7.88 2.32
N PHE A 208 21.11 8.38 1.17
CA PHE A 208 19.74 8.21 0.72
C PHE A 208 19.36 6.75 0.48
N ALA A 209 20.18 6.00 -0.25
CA ALA A 209 19.94 4.58 -0.52
C ALA A 209 20.01 3.73 0.76
N TRP A 210 20.88 4.07 1.70
CA TRP A 210 20.92 3.44 3.01
C TRP A 210 19.66 3.73 3.83
N ILE A 211 19.15 4.96 3.79
CA ILE A 211 17.89 5.34 4.43
C ILE A 211 16.76 4.52 3.81
N THR A 212 16.69 4.45 2.47
CA THR A 212 15.67 3.67 1.76
C THR A 212 15.73 2.19 2.14
N LEU A 213 16.92 1.60 2.17
CA LEU A 213 17.11 0.21 2.55
C LEU A 213 16.68 -0.07 3.99
N LEU A 214 17.17 0.73 4.95
CA LEU A 214 16.88 0.54 6.38
C LEU A 214 15.42 0.77 6.73
N LEU A 215 14.81 1.82 6.16
CA LEU A 215 13.37 2.04 6.32
C LEU A 215 12.56 0.95 5.60
N GLY A 216 12.98 0.50 4.44
CA GLY A 216 12.38 -0.64 3.75
C GLY A 216 12.37 -1.90 4.62
N LEU A 217 13.47 -2.21 5.27
CA LEU A 217 13.57 -3.32 6.25
C LEU A 217 12.66 -3.09 7.47
N ALA A 218 12.62 -1.88 8.01
CA ALA A 218 11.74 -1.55 9.13
C ALA A 218 10.26 -1.68 8.77
N VAL A 219 9.86 -1.15 7.61
CA VAL A 219 8.48 -1.28 7.09
C VAL A 219 8.14 -2.74 6.83
N PHE A 220 9.07 -3.52 6.26
CA PHE A 220 8.90 -4.96 6.07
C PHE A 220 8.71 -5.69 7.40
N ALA A 221 9.51 -5.37 8.42
CA ALA A 221 9.38 -5.97 9.75
C ALA A 221 8.00 -5.67 10.38
N VAL A 222 7.53 -4.42 10.28
CA VAL A 222 6.18 -4.04 10.74
C VAL A 222 5.10 -4.76 9.95
N ALA A 223 5.24 -4.89 8.63
CA ALA A 223 4.34 -5.64 7.78
C ALA A 223 4.24 -7.11 8.23
N MET A 224 5.39 -7.75 8.49
CA MET A 224 5.45 -9.12 9.01
C MET A 224 4.81 -9.25 10.40
N MET A 225 4.94 -8.25 11.27
CA MET A 225 4.23 -8.26 12.56
C MET A 225 2.71 -8.28 12.38
N PHE A 226 2.17 -7.51 11.44
CA PHE A 226 0.76 -7.56 11.09
C PHE A 226 0.35 -8.92 10.53
N ASP A 227 1.12 -9.48 9.60
CA ASP A 227 0.83 -10.78 8.98
C ASP A 227 0.87 -11.92 9.98
N MET A 228 1.91 -11.98 10.81
CA MET A 228 2.04 -13.00 11.85
C MET A 228 0.98 -12.88 12.96
N SER A 229 0.32 -11.73 13.09
CA SER A 229 -0.79 -11.53 14.02
C SER A 229 -2.14 -11.96 13.48
N ASP A 230 -2.25 -12.21 12.17
CA ASP A 230 -3.48 -12.64 11.49
C ASP A 230 -3.15 -13.61 10.34
N PRO A 231 -2.64 -14.82 10.64
CA PRO A 231 -2.21 -15.79 9.62
C PRO A 231 -3.35 -16.22 8.68
N HIS A 232 -4.59 -16.24 9.19
CA HIS A 232 -5.76 -16.63 8.41
C HIS A 232 -6.38 -15.48 7.61
N ARG A 233 -5.80 -14.28 7.67
CA ARG A 233 -6.24 -13.08 6.93
C ARG A 233 -7.73 -12.74 7.11
N VAL A 234 -8.26 -12.96 8.29
CA VAL A 234 -9.67 -12.72 8.61
C VAL A 234 -9.92 -11.26 9.00
N THR A 235 -8.91 -10.59 9.54
CA THR A 235 -9.04 -9.25 10.09
C THR A 235 -8.43 -8.18 9.18
N ARG A 236 -8.64 -6.89 9.51
CA ARG A 236 -7.99 -5.76 8.83
C ARG A 236 -6.45 -5.71 9.03
N ARG A 237 -5.89 -6.53 9.93
CA ARG A 237 -4.44 -6.59 10.17
C ARG A 237 -3.71 -7.10 8.94
N ALA A 238 -4.21 -8.18 8.32
CA ALA A 238 -3.64 -8.68 7.06
C ALA A 238 -3.66 -7.64 5.94
N ALA A 239 -4.72 -6.81 5.84
CA ALA A 239 -4.77 -5.72 4.88
C ALA A 239 -3.76 -4.60 5.18
N ASN A 240 -3.49 -4.27 6.46
CA ASN A 240 -2.41 -3.35 6.83
C ASN A 240 -1.04 -3.92 6.41
N GLY A 241 -0.79 -5.21 6.68
CA GLY A 241 0.41 -5.92 6.24
C GLY A 241 0.59 -5.84 4.73
N PHE A 242 -0.48 -6.10 3.96
CA PHE A 242 -0.46 -5.99 2.49
C PHE A 242 0.04 -4.62 2.00
N TRP A 243 -0.57 -3.53 2.48
CA TRP A 243 -0.21 -2.18 2.04
C TRP A 243 1.21 -1.77 2.47
N LEU A 244 1.69 -2.25 3.61
CA LEU A 244 3.08 -2.06 4.02
C LEU A 244 4.05 -2.84 3.14
N HIS A 245 3.73 -4.08 2.75
CA HIS A 245 4.54 -4.84 1.79
C HIS A 245 4.60 -4.18 0.42
N VAL A 246 3.51 -3.54 -0.04
CA VAL A 246 3.50 -2.77 -1.31
C VAL A 246 4.52 -1.63 -1.28
N VAL A 247 4.81 -1.03 -0.12
CA VAL A 247 5.83 0.01 0.04
C VAL A 247 7.22 -0.59 0.29
N ALA A 248 7.32 -1.62 1.12
CA ALA A 248 8.60 -2.24 1.48
C ALA A 248 9.25 -2.96 0.30
N ALA A 249 8.46 -3.66 -0.52
CA ALA A 249 9.01 -4.45 -1.62
C ALA A 249 9.78 -3.60 -2.65
N PRO A 250 9.25 -2.49 -3.21
CA PRO A 250 10.02 -1.62 -4.08
C PRO A 250 11.25 -1.03 -3.39
N ALA A 251 11.14 -0.60 -2.13
CA ALA A 251 12.27 -0.03 -1.39
C ALA A 251 13.44 -1.03 -1.29
N LEU A 252 13.17 -2.29 -0.97
CA LEU A 252 14.18 -3.32 -0.82
C LEU A 252 14.69 -3.82 -2.17
N VAL A 253 13.77 -4.18 -3.07
CA VAL A 253 14.12 -4.77 -4.37
C VAL A 253 14.86 -3.76 -5.23
N ASN A 254 14.37 -2.50 -5.33
CA ASN A 254 15.01 -1.48 -6.14
C ASN A 254 16.42 -1.16 -5.61
N THR A 255 16.57 -0.98 -4.30
CA THR A 255 17.87 -0.62 -3.73
C THR A 255 18.92 -1.70 -3.99
N ILE A 256 18.57 -2.97 -3.78
CA ILE A 256 19.51 -4.07 -3.99
C ILE A 256 19.74 -4.31 -5.48
N ALA A 257 18.66 -4.30 -6.29
CA ALA A 257 18.76 -4.57 -7.73
C ALA A 257 19.57 -3.52 -8.47
N LEU A 258 19.28 -2.22 -8.26
CA LEU A 258 20.02 -1.14 -8.93
C LEU A 258 21.49 -1.13 -8.53
N THR A 259 21.79 -1.38 -7.25
CA THR A 259 23.18 -1.46 -6.77
C THR A 259 23.94 -2.63 -7.41
N LEU A 260 23.29 -3.78 -7.61
CA LEU A 260 23.92 -4.94 -8.24
C LEU A 260 24.07 -4.75 -9.76
N LEU A 261 23.11 -4.11 -10.40
CA LEU A 261 23.19 -3.73 -11.82
C LEU A 261 24.32 -2.74 -12.07
N ASP A 262 24.47 -1.71 -11.26
CA ASP A 262 25.54 -0.71 -11.34
C ASP A 262 26.95 -1.32 -11.22
N ARG A 263 27.05 -2.46 -10.54
CA ARG A 263 28.29 -3.23 -10.37
C ARG A 263 28.48 -4.34 -11.40
N ASP A 264 27.65 -4.43 -12.42
CA ASP A 264 27.61 -5.53 -13.41
C ASP A 264 27.53 -6.93 -12.78
N ALA A 265 26.99 -7.02 -11.55
CA ALA A 265 26.90 -8.25 -10.78
C ALA A 265 25.65 -9.07 -11.13
N ASN A 266 25.46 -9.40 -12.41
CA ASN A 266 24.24 -10.00 -12.96
C ASN A 266 23.87 -11.34 -12.29
N TRP A 267 24.85 -12.20 -11.99
CA TRP A 267 24.60 -13.48 -11.29
C TRP A 267 24.16 -13.27 -9.85
N ALA A 268 24.73 -12.29 -9.15
CA ALA A 268 24.30 -11.94 -7.81
C ALA A 268 22.89 -11.36 -7.82
N LEU A 269 22.55 -10.51 -8.80
CA LEU A 269 21.21 -9.99 -9.01
C LEU A 269 20.20 -11.13 -9.21
N PHE A 270 20.51 -12.08 -10.11
CA PHE A 270 19.63 -13.24 -10.32
C PHE A 270 19.42 -14.03 -9.03
N GLY A 271 20.49 -14.30 -8.27
CA GLY A 271 20.44 -15.01 -6.98
C GLY A 271 19.55 -14.28 -5.96
N VAL A 272 19.70 -12.96 -5.83
CA VAL A 272 18.91 -12.14 -4.91
C VAL A 272 17.44 -12.07 -5.34
N MET A 273 17.15 -11.93 -6.65
CA MET A 273 15.77 -11.96 -7.14
C MET A 273 15.11 -13.31 -6.85
N MET A 274 15.86 -14.41 -6.96
CA MET A 274 15.38 -15.74 -6.59
C MET A 274 15.07 -15.85 -5.09
N VAL A 275 15.91 -15.24 -4.22
CA VAL A 275 15.65 -15.16 -2.78
C VAL A 275 14.36 -14.37 -2.51
N PHE A 276 14.18 -13.20 -3.13
CA PHE A 276 12.94 -12.42 -2.97
C PHE A 276 11.71 -13.19 -3.46
N ALA A 277 11.82 -13.92 -4.57
CA ALA A 277 10.73 -14.78 -5.05
C ALA A 277 10.37 -15.87 -4.04
N VAL A 278 11.37 -16.56 -3.48
CA VAL A 278 11.17 -17.58 -2.45
C VAL A 278 10.53 -16.97 -1.19
N VAL A 279 11.02 -15.82 -0.73
CA VAL A 279 10.43 -15.09 0.42
C VAL A 279 8.98 -14.72 0.11
N ALA A 280 8.69 -14.18 -1.07
CA ALA A 280 7.33 -13.82 -1.49
C ALA A 280 6.36 -15.02 -1.44
N ILE A 281 6.82 -16.19 -1.90
CA ILE A 281 6.02 -17.42 -1.87
C ILE A 281 5.81 -17.91 -0.43
N ILE A 282 6.83 -17.87 0.42
CA ILE A 282 6.74 -18.31 1.82
C ILE A 282 5.75 -17.45 2.60
N ILE A 283 5.90 -16.12 2.53
CA ILE A 283 5.02 -15.18 3.23
C ILE A 283 3.66 -15.01 2.53
N ASP A 284 3.53 -15.60 1.33
CA ASP A 284 2.34 -15.49 0.47
C ASP A 284 1.97 -14.04 0.16
N ARG A 285 2.99 -13.23 -0.25
CA ARG A 285 2.85 -11.81 -0.59
C ARG A 285 3.38 -11.53 -1.99
N ARG A 286 2.45 -11.37 -2.94
CA ARG A 286 2.75 -11.23 -4.37
C ARG A 286 3.43 -9.90 -4.72
N SER A 287 3.38 -8.90 -3.83
CA SER A 287 4.02 -7.59 -4.03
C SER A 287 5.53 -7.67 -4.30
N PHE A 288 6.25 -8.56 -3.62
CA PHE A 288 7.67 -8.82 -3.88
C PHE A 288 7.92 -9.49 -5.22
N LEU A 289 7.02 -10.38 -5.63
CA LEU A 289 7.11 -11.05 -6.91
C LEU A 289 6.93 -10.06 -8.06
N ILE A 290 5.94 -9.16 -7.96
CA ILE A 290 5.68 -8.13 -8.98
C ILE A 290 6.90 -7.21 -9.13
N ALA A 291 7.52 -6.78 -8.02
CA ALA A 291 8.74 -5.99 -8.07
C ALA A 291 9.91 -6.75 -8.73
N ALA A 292 10.11 -8.01 -8.35
CA ALA A 292 11.17 -8.87 -8.93
C ALA A 292 10.98 -9.10 -10.43
N ILE A 293 9.75 -9.27 -10.91
CA ILE A 293 9.42 -9.43 -12.33
C ILE A 293 9.85 -8.21 -13.13
N GLY A 294 9.56 -7.00 -12.64
CA GLY A 294 9.96 -5.77 -13.28
C GLY A 294 11.48 -5.71 -13.52
N TYR A 295 12.28 -6.15 -12.53
CA TYR A 295 13.73 -6.20 -12.66
C TYR A 295 14.25 -7.31 -13.55
N ILE A 296 13.62 -8.47 -13.56
CA ILE A 296 13.98 -9.54 -14.49
C ILE A 296 13.71 -9.10 -15.94
N LEU A 297 12.61 -8.37 -16.19
CA LEU A 297 12.33 -7.79 -17.52
C LEU A 297 13.36 -6.71 -17.89
N ALA A 298 13.72 -5.81 -16.97
CA ALA A 298 14.75 -4.81 -17.20
C ALA A 298 16.11 -5.47 -17.46
N LEU A 299 16.49 -6.48 -16.68
CA LEU A 299 17.73 -7.24 -16.90
C LEU A 299 17.72 -7.95 -18.26
N ALA A 300 16.61 -8.56 -18.65
CA ALA A 300 16.47 -9.19 -19.95
C ALA A 300 16.72 -8.20 -21.10
N SER A 301 16.23 -6.96 -20.97
CA SER A 301 16.40 -5.93 -22.00
C SER A 301 17.84 -5.35 -22.07
N THR A 302 18.62 -5.47 -20.99
CA THR A 302 20.00 -4.93 -20.93
C THR A 302 21.08 -5.97 -21.23
N VAL A 303 20.85 -7.23 -20.87
CA VAL A 303 21.85 -8.32 -20.98
C VAL A 303 21.70 -9.09 -22.29
N PHE A 304 20.48 -9.14 -22.84
CA PHE A 304 20.20 -9.90 -24.05
C PHE A 304 19.84 -8.95 -25.20
N ASP A 305 20.70 -8.89 -26.22
CA ASP A 305 20.45 -8.13 -27.44
C ASP A 305 19.47 -8.86 -28.38
N GLY A 306 18.47 -8.12 -28.87
CA GLY A 306 17.59 -8.54 -29.96
C GLY A 306 16.76 -9.80 -29.66
N ASP A 307 16.97 -10.87 -30.45
CA ASP A 307 16.16 -12.10 -30.41
C ASP A 307 16.21 -12.81 -29.05
N SER A 308 17.32 -12.67 -28.32
CA SER A 308 17.48 -13.29 -27.00
C SER A 308 16.60 -12.62 -25.92
N ALA A 309 16.33 -11.31 -26.05
CA ALA A 309 15.42 -10.60 -25.16
C ALA A 309 13.98 -11.11 -25.32
N ALA A 310 13.53 -11.34 -26.56
CA ALA A 310 12.20 -11.88 -26.83
C ALA A 310 12.02 -13.28 -26.22
N MET A 311 13.02 -14.16 -26.34
CA MET A 311 12.99 -15.49 -25.74
C MET A 311 12.96 -15.44 -24.21
N THR A 312 13.70 -14.49 -23.60
CA THR A 312 13.70 -14.30 -22.14
C THR A 312 12.34 -13.83 -21.64
N VAL A 313 11.70 -12.89 -22.34
CA VAL A 313 10.34 -12.41 -21.99
C VAL A 313 9.32 -13.56 -22.14
N LEU A 314 9.42 -14.36 -23.21
CA LEU A 314 8.56 -15.53 -23.39
C LEU A 314 8.73 -16.54 -22.27
N LEU A 315 9.97 -16.90 -21.94
CA LEU A 315 10.28 -17.82 -20.85
C LEU A 315 9.77 -17.32 -19.51
N LEU A 316 9.96 -16.03 -19.23
CA LEU A 316 9.43 -15.39 -18.03
C LEU A 316 7.89 -15.46 -17.97
N GLY A 317 7.21 -15.22 -19.09
CA GLY A 317 5.76 -15.37 -19.18
C GLY A 317 5.30 -16.79 -18.86
N VAL A 318 5.98 -17.81 -19.40
CA VAL A 318 5.71 -19.23 -19.08
C VAL A 318 5.95 -19.51 -17.60
N ILE A 319 7.07 -19.06 -17.02
CA ILE A 319 7.38 -19.23 -15.59
C ILE A 319 6.29 -18.60 -14.72
N LEU A 320 5.83 -17.39 -15.05
CA LEU A 320 4.78 -16.71 -14.31
C LEU A 320 3.43 -17.42 -14.39
N LEU A 321 3.08 -17.93 -15.56
CA LEU A 321 1.87 -18.76 -15.73
C LEU A 321 1.96 -20.03 -14.88
N LEU A 322 3.09 -20.71 -14.89
CA LEU A 322 3.31 -21.92 -14.07
C LEU A 322 3.30 -21.57 -12.57
N LEU A 323 3.95 -20.47 -12.17
CA LEU A 323 3.91 -19.98 -10.79
C LEU A 323 2.48 -19.67 -10.35
N GLY A 324 1.69 -18.97 -11.17
CA GLY A 324 0.29 -18.66 -10.89
C GLY A 324 -0.57 -19.95 -10.79
N ALA A 325 -0.42 -20.85 -11.74
CA ALA A 325 -1.20 -22.10 -11.79
C ALA A 325 -0.87 -23.08 -10.66
N PHE A 326 0.39 -23.13 -10.24
CA PHE A 326 0.89 -24.09 -9.24
C PHE A 326 1.30 -23.44 -7.91
N TRP A 327 0.91 -22.19 -7.66
CA TRP A 327 1.28 -21.39 -6.49
C TRP A 327 1.16 -22.18 -5.18
N GLU A 328 -0.01 -22.70 -4.89
CA GLU A 328 -0.28 -23.47 -3.67
C GLU A 328 0.62 -24.71 -3.53
N LYS A 329 0.80 -25.45 -4.62
CA LYS A 329 1.64 -26.66 -4.61
C LYS A 329 3.12 -26.34 -4.38
N ILE A 330 3.62 -25.26 -5.03
CA ILE A 330 5.00 -24.79 -4.87
C ILE A 330 5.21 -24.33 -3.44
N ARG A 331 4.28 -23.49 -2.93
CA ARG A 331 4.30 -22.97 -1.56
C ARG A 331 4.30 -24.09 -0.53
N ALA A 332 3.40 -25.08 -0.66
CA ALA A 332 3.34 -26.20 0.26
C ALA A 332 4.66 -27.02 0.29
N ARG A 333 5.31 -27.23 -0.87
CA ARG A 333 6.61 -27.88 -0.93
C ARG A 333 7.71 -27.06 -0.25
N LEU A 334 7.74 -25.74 -0.51
CA LEU A 334 8.72 -24.82 0.12
C LEU A 334 8.56 -24.78 1.64
N LEU A 335 7.34 -24.70 2.16
CA LEU A 335 7.08 -24.71 3.59
C LEU A 335 7.56 -25.98 4.29
N ARG A 336 7.52 -27.14 3.61
CA ARG A 336 8.05 -28.41 4.15
C ARG A 336 9.58 -28.45 4.21
N LEU A 337 10.25 -27.65 3.37
CA LEU A 337 11.72 -27.58 3.33
C LEU A 337 12.29 -26.57 4.35
N LEU A 338 11.43 -25.74 4.95
CA LEU A 338 11.88 -24.73 5.90
C LEU A 338 12.41 -25.36 7.19
N PRO A 339 13.46 -24.77 7.76
CA PRO A 339 13.99 -25.19 9.06
C PRO A 339 12.95 -25.05 10.18
N ARG A 340 13.03 -25.89 11.20
CA ARG A 340 12.07 -25.96 12.32
C ARG A 340 11.99 -24.70 13.18
N PHE A 341 12.97 -23.79 13.09
CA PHE A 341 12.95 -22.52 13.84
C PHE A 341 11.98 -21.48 13.23
N VAL A 342 11.52 -21.69 11.98
CA VAL A 342 10.55 -20.79 11.35
C VAL A 342 9.16 -21.08 11.94
N PRO A 343 8.46 -20.06 12.46
CA PRO A 343 7.16 -20.24 13.12
C PRO A 343 6.06 -20.45 12.08
N LEU A 344 5.97 -21.65 11.49
CA LEU A 344 5.00 -21.97 10.43
C LEU A 344 3.54 -21.72 10.84
N HIS A 345 3.21 -21.85 12.13
CA HIS A 345 1.87 -21.58 12.67
C HIS A 345 1.46 -20.11 12.61
N ARG A 346 2.44 -19.19 12.39
CA ARG A 346 2.21 -17.76 12.21
C ARG A 346 2.21 -17.31 10.75
N LEU A 347 2.46 -18.23 9.83
CA LEU A 347 2.36 -17.97 8.39
C LEU A 347 0.97 -18.37 7.88
N PRO A 348 0.51 -17.80 6.75
CA PRO A 348 -0.76 -18.21 6.16
C PRO A 348 -0.81 -19.72 5.93
N PRO A 349 -1.91 -20.40 6.26
CA PRO A 349 -2.02 -21.84 6.09
C PRO A 349 -1.89 -22.23 4.61
N SER A 350 -1.28 -23.37 4.33
CA SER A 350 -1.30 -23.99 3.02
C SER A 350 -2.28 -25.16 3.03
N ASN A 351 -3.14 -25.25 2.04
CA ASN A 351 -4.24 -26.22 1.95
C ASN A 351 -3.80 -27.62 1.48
N ILE A 352 -2.52 -28.01 1.64
CA ILE A 352 -2.02 -29.32 1.21
C ILE A 352 -1.25 -30.00 2.32
#